data_4e74f0f04a6f79ec055c2905bb2c1c6c
#
_entry.id   4e74f0f04a6f79ec055c2905bb2c1c6c
#
_cell.length_a   1.000
_cell.length_b   1.000
_cell.length_c   1.000
_cell.angle_alpha   90.00
_cell.angle_beta   90.00
_cell.angle_gamma   90.00
#
_symmetry.space_group_name_H-M   'P 1'
#
loop_
_entity.id
_entity.type
_entity.pdbx_description
1 polymer ?
#
loop_
_entity_poly.entity_id
_entity_poly.type
_entity_poly.pdbx_seq_one_letter_code
_entity_poly.pdbx_strand_id
1 'polypeptide(L)'
;SGIIEAKGIIKEGGKAFLDGDIVINSGTINVSSSKNKGGNIQITGDELKITSSAKLIATGATGGGEILVGGSYQNLITSIKQAIKVIVELGALLDASATENGNGGAIVVWSNIYRRESETYAHGTFISKGGENGGDGGLIETSGYFLNTDDAVVDASSALGNSGTWLLDPFDITIASSGATGTAYSSSFTAGATSTILAS
;
A
#
# COMPACT_ATOMS: atom_id res chain seq x y z
N SER A 1 24.05 8.67 6.93
CA SER A 1 22.75 9.16 6.46
C SER A 1 22.84 9.42 4.96
N GLY A 2 22.21 8.59 4.15
CA GLY A 2 22.16 8.75 2.71
C GLY A 2 20.75 9.19 2.29
N ILE A 3 20.64 10.36 1.67
CA ILE A 3 19.43 10.75 0.94
C ILE A 3 19.59 10.15 -0.45
N ILE A 4 18.75 9.18 -0.81
CA ILE A 4 18.66 8.69 -2.18
C ILE A 4 17.55 9.50 -2.86
N GLU A 5 17.92 10.53 -3.60
CA GLU A 5 17.02 11.18 -4.56
C GLU A 5 16.98 10.37 -5.85
N ALA A 6 16.03 9.45 -5.95
CA ALA A 6 15.76 8.79 -7.22
C ALA A 6 14.75 9.62 -8.02
N LYS A 7 15.22 10.40 -8.98
CA LYS A 7 14.35 11.16 -9.91
C LYS A 7 13.67 10.31 -10.98
N GLY A 8 13.74 9.01 -10.87
CA GLY A 8 13.04 8.03 -11.68
C GLY A 8 13.92 6.85 -12.04
N ILE A 9 13.52 5.67 -11.61
CA ILE A 9 13.99 4.41 -12.17
C ILE A 9 12.84 3.89 -13.02
N ILE A 10 13.01 3.88 -14.34
CA ILE A 10 12.05 3.27 -15.25
C ILE A 10 12.67 1.96 -15.72
N LYS A 11 12.12 0.85 -15.26
CA LYS A 11 12.46 -0.47 -15.80
C LYS A 11 11.18 -1.27 -15.96
N GLU A 12 10.79 -1.53 -17.19
CA GLU A 12 9.59 -2.29 -17.51
C GLU A 12 9.58 -3.65 -16.80
N GLY A 13 8.58 -3.90 -15.94
CA GLY A 13 8.45 -5.13 -15.15
C GLY A 13 9.61 -5.42 -14.21
N GLY A 14 10.38 -4.40 -13.79
CA GLY A 14 11.59 -4.55 -13.00
C GLY A 14 11.37 -4.64 -11.50
N LYS A 15 12.49 -4.66 -10.76
CA LYS A 15 12.50 -4.57 -9.30
C LYS A 15 13.25 -3.32 -8.89
N ALA A 16 12.69 -2.55 -7.96
CA ALA A 16 13.33 -1.41 -7.30
C ALA A 16 13.41 -1.70 -5.81
N PHE A 17 14.61 -1.64 -5.24
CA PHE A 17 14.87 -1.82 -3.82
C PHE A 17 15.50 -0.57 -3.26
N LEU A 18 14.91 -0.05 -2.18
CA LEU A 18 15.51 0.97 -1.33
C LEU A 18 15.64 0.38 0.06
N ASP A 19 16.84 0.42 0.62
CA ASP A 19 17.13 -0.08 1.96
C ASP A 19 18.03 0.90 2.70
N GLY A 20 17.70 1.17 3.96
CA GLY A 20 18.46 2.08 4.83
C GLY A 20 17.82 2.16 6.21
N ASP A 21 18.51 2.75 7.19
CA ASP A 21 17.90 2.96 8.51
C ASP A 21 16.75 3.97 8.40
N ILE A 22 16.98 5.06 7.68
CA ILE A 22 15.97 6.08 7.37
C ILE A 22 15.90 6.23 5.87
N VAL A 23 14.72 6.05 5.29
CA VAL A 23 14.47 6.21 3.86
C VAL A 23 13.38 7.25 3.63
N ILE A 24 13.69 8.29 2.88
CA ILE A 24 12.74 9.32 2.47
C ILE A 24 12.65 9.31 0.95
N ASN A 25 11.47 8.99 0.43
CA ASN A 25 11.19 9.07 -1.00
C ASN A 25 10.28 10.25 -1.30
N SER A 26 10.75 11.17 -2.15
CA SER A 26 9.98 12.32 -2.65
C SER A 26 9.78 12.29 -4.17
N GLY A 27 10.36 11.29 -4.83
CA GLY A 27 10.35 11.14 -6.27
C GLY A 27 9.42 10.03 -6.77
N THR A 28 9.49 9.79 -8.08
CA THR A 28 8.77 8.70 -8.72
C THR A 28 9.63 7.46 -8.86
N ILE A 29 9.15 6.33 -8.35
CA ILE A 29 9.67 5.00 -8.64
C ILE A 29 8.64 4.31 -9.53
N ASN A 30 9.03 3.97 -10.76
CA ASN A 30 8.13 3.38 -11.74
C ASN A 30 8.71 2.06 -12.27
N VAL A 31 8.01 0.97 -11.97
CA VAL A 31 8.30 -0.39 -12.45
C VAL A 31 7.11 -0.95 -13.24
N SER A 32 6.31 -0.08 -13.83
CA SER A 32 5.16 -0.50 -14.65
C SER A 32 5.59 -1.28 -15.89
N SER A 33 4.64 -2.02 -16.45
CA SER A 33 4.81 -2.73 -17.71
C SER A 33 3.62 -2.50 -18.63
N SER A 34 3.89 -2.06 -19.86
CA SER A 34 2.87 -1.87 -20.90
C SER A 34 2.45 -3.16 -21.61
N LYS A 35 3.09 -4.29 -21.31
CA LYS A 35 2.82 -5.57 -21.99
C LYS A 35 2.60 -6.74 -21.04
N ASN A 36 3.19 -6.66 -19.85
CA ASN A 36 3.22 -7.74 -18.88
C ASN A 36 2.65 -7.29 -17.52
N LYS A 37 2.80 -8.14 -16.51
CA LYS A 37 2.54 -7.80 -15.12
C LYS A 37 3.49 -6.69 -14.67
N GLY A 38 3.01 -5.79 -13.81
CA GLY A 38 3.82 -4.77 -13.14
C GLY A 38 4.96 -5.39 -12.33
N GLY A 39 6.00 -4.59 -12.07
CA GLY A 39 7.18 -5.02 -11.31
C GLY A 39 6.97 -4.90 -9.80
N ASN A 40 8.09 -4.97 -9.06
CA ASN A 40 8.10 -4.93 -7.61
C ASN A 40 8.88 -3.72 -7.11
N ILE A 41 8.28 -2.97 -6.16
CA ILE A 41 8.94 -1.92 -5.39
C ILE A 41 9.01 -2.41 -3.94
N GLN A 42 10.20 -2.40 -3.36
CA GLN A 42 10.41 -2.72 -1.96
C GLN A 42 11.22 -1.62 -1.29
N ILE A 43 10.68 -1.06 -0.22
CA ILE A 43 11.33 -0.01 0.59
C ILE A 43 11.40 -0.52 2.02
N THR A 44 12.62 -0.69 2.53
CA THR A 44 12.90 -1.23 3.88
C THR A 44 13.75 -0.28 4.70
N GLY A 45 13.54 -0.30 6.01
CA GLY A 45 14.25 0.55 6.97
C GLY A 45 13.58 0.55 8.32
N ASP A 46 14.15 1.29 9.29
CA ASP A 46 13.52 1.50 10.58
C ASP A 46 12.48 2.63 10.50
N GLU A 47 12.81 3.71 9.79
CA GLU A 47 11.92 4.84 9.57
C GLU A 47 11.76 5.13 8.06
N LEU A 48 10.54 5.08 7.58
CA LEU A 48 10.22 5.25 6.17
C LEU A 48 9.26 6.41 5.98
N LYS A 49 9.56 7.28 5.00
CA LYS A 49 8.70 8.40 4.66
C LYS A 49 8.50 8.48 3.14
N ILE A 50 7.26 8.34 2.72
CA ILE A 50 6.80 8.56 1.36
C ILE A 50 6.11 9.91 1.35
N THR A 51 6.76 10.92 0.78
CA THR A 51 6.27 12.31 0.86
C THR A 51 5.10 12.56 -0.06
N SER A 52 4.41 13.66 0.13
CA SER A 52 3.22 14.06 -0.62
C SER A 52 3.39 14.13 -2.13
N SER A 53 4.61 14.35 -2.62
CA SER A 53 4.92 14.37 -4.06
C SER A 53 5.32 13.01 -4.63
N ALA A 54 5.51 12.02 -3.78
CA ALA A 54 6.02 10.71 -4.20
C ALA A 54 5.00 9.91 -4.99
N LYS A 55 5.51 9.15 -5.96
CA LYS A 55 4.72 8.18 -6.74
C LYS A 55 5.44 6.85 -6.81
N LEU A 56 4.80 5.80 -6.32
CA LEU A 56 5.26 4.42 -6.45
C LEU A 56 4.32 3.71 -7.43
N ILE A 57 4.81 3.38 -8.61
CA ILE A 57 3.99 2.87 -9.71
C ILE A 57 4.47 1.47 -10.11
N ALA A 58 3.60 0.50 -9.93
CA ALA A 58 3.81 -0.90 -10.28
C ALA A 58 2.65 -1.45 -11.13
N THR A 59 2.06 -0.62 -11.99
CA THR A 59 0.96 -1.02 -12.87
C THR A 59 1.42 -1.98 -13.95
N GLY A 60 0.51 -2.80 -14.48
CA GLY A 60 0.83 -3.70 -15.58
C GLY A 60 -0.34 -4.05 -16.47
N ALA A 61 -0.09 -4.28 -17.77
CA ALA A 61 -1.14 -4.60 -18.74
C ALA A 61 -1.87 -5.90 -18.40
N THR A 62 -1.15 -6.90 -17.91
CA THR A 62 -1.70 -8.25 -17.63
C THR A 62 -1.80 -8.58 -16.14
N GLY A 63 -1.71 -7.59 -15.30
CA GLY A 63 -1.82 -7.69 -13.83
C GLY A 63 -0.98 -6.65 -13.14
N GLY A 64 -1.43 -6.18 -11.98
CA GLY A 64 -0.68 -5.26 -11.14
C GLY A 64 0.56 -5.91 -10.55
N GLY A 65 1.54 -5.10 -10.15
CA GLY A 65 2.77 -5.52 -9.49
C GLY A 65 2.64 -5.55 -7.98
N GLU A 66 3.74 -5.31 -7.29
CA GLU A 66 3.80 -5.32 -5.84
C GLU A 66 4.53 -4.08 -5.31
N ILE A 67 3.99 -3.46 -4.28
CA ILE A 67 4.59 -2.32 -3.57
C ILE A 67 4.64 -2.66 -2.10
N LEU A 68 5.85 -2.85 -1.56
CA LEU A 68 6.10 -3.17 -0.15
C LEU A 68 6.83 -2.02 0.51
N VAL A 69 6.22 -1.41 1.52
CA VAL A 69 6.81 -0.32 2.31
C VAL A 69 6.82 -0.74 3.78
N GLY A 70 8.00 -1.07 4.29
CA GLY A 70 8.23 -1.39 5.70
C GLY A 70 7.96 -2.80 6.13
N GLY A 71 7.58 -3.70 5.22
CA GLY A 71 7.32 -5.11 5.53
C GLY A 71 6.72 -5.88 4.37
N SER A 72 6.22 -7.07 4.63
CA SER A 72 5.49 -7.91 3.67
C SER A 72 4.08 -8.18 4.16
N TYR A 73 3.22 -8.62 3.25
CA TYR A 73 1.84 -9.00 3.57
C TYR A 73 1.80 -9.94 4.78
N GLN A 74 1.09 -9.51 5.83
CA GLN A 74 0.97 -10.25 7.11
C GLN A 74 2.31 -10.78 7.65
N ASN A 75 3.41 -10.11 7.33
CA ASN A 75 4.78 -10.54 7.66
C ASN A 75 5.13 -11.98 7.24
N LEU A 76 4.54 -12.48 6.17
CA LEU A 76 4.77 -13.85 5.69
C LEU A 76 6.19 -14.06 5.13
N ILE A 77 6.85 -12.98 4.69
CA ILE A 77 8.24 -13.01 4.23
C ILE A 77 9.14 -12.45 5.34
N THR A 78 9.50 -13.30 6.28
CA THR A 78 10.27 -12.92 7.48
C THR A 78 11.68 -12.39 7.22
N SER A 79 12.21 -12.56 6.01
CA SER A 79 13.47 -11.98 5.58
C SER A 79 13.38 -10.49 5.22
N ILE A 80 12.17 -9.96 5.04
CA ILE A 80 11.95 -8.53 4.82
C ILE A 80 11.93 -7.83 6.18
N LYS A 81 12.83 -6.82 6.36
CA LYS A 81 12.90 -6.04 7.59
C LYS A 81 11.56 -5.33 7.83
N GLN A 82 11.05 -5.43 9.06
CA GLN A 82 9.87 -4.71 9.49
C GLN A 82 10.26 -3.32 9.99
N ALA A 83 9.58 -2.30 9.50
CA ALA A 83 9.80 -0.93 9.96
C ALA A 83 9.28 -0.71 11.39
N ILE A 84 9.82 0.33 12.04
CA ILE A 84 9.33 0.85 13.30
C ILE A 84 8.33 1.98 13.01
N LYS A 85 8.64 2.81 12.00
CA LYS A 85 7.80 3.93 11.64
C LYS A 85 7.65 4.04 10.14
N VAL A 86 6.39 4.14 9.68
CA VAL A 86 6.07 4.38 8.27
C VAL A 86 5.12 5.57 8.17
N ILE A 87 5.45 6.52 7.32
CA ILE A 87 4.61 7.67 7.01
C ILE A 87 4.41 7.73 5.50
N VAL A 88 3.18 7.60 5.06
CA VAL A 88 2.75 7.90 3.69
C VAL A 88 1.92 9.17 3.77
N GLU A 89 2.47 10.29 3.31
CA GLU A 89 1.82 11.60 3.42
C GLU A 89 0.60 11.72 2.49
N LEU A 90 -0.32 12.57 2.86
CA LEU A 90 -1.43 12.99 2.00
C LEU A 90 -0.88 13.55 0.67
N GLY A 91 -1.40 13.05 -0.46
CA GLY A 91 -0.91 13.39 -1.81
C GLY A 91 0.07 12.37 -2.39
N ALA A 92 0.69 11.52 -1.59
CA ALA A 92 1.46 10.38 -2.10
C ALA A 92 0.57 9.40 -2.86
N LEU A 93 1.08 8.82 -3.95
CA LEU A 93 0.38 7.84 -4.77
C LEU A 93 1.14 6.51 -4.80
N LEU A 94 0.45 5.44 -4.43
CA LEU A 94 0.89 4.07 -4.59
C LEU A 94 -0.11 3.36 -5.52
N ASP A 95 0.35 2.91 -6.69
CA ASP A 95 -0.52 2.30 -7.71
C ASP A 95 0.05 0.97 -8.21
N ALA A 96 -0.66 -0.11 -7.91
CA ALA A 96 -0.37 -1.48 -8.34
C ALA A 96 -1.50 -2.07 -9.19
N SER A 97 -2.18 -1.26 -9.98
CA SER A 97 -3.32 -1.70 -10.78
C SER A 97 -2.93 -2.54 -11.99
N ALA A 98 -3.83 -3.41 -12.43
CA ALA A 98 -3.85 -3.90 -13.80
C ALA A 98 -4.47 -2.83 -14.71
N THR A 99 -3.95 -2.66 -15.93
CA THR A 99 -4.46 -1.64 -16.87
C THR A 99 -5.36 -2.21 -17.96
N GLU A 100 -5.10 -3.43 -18.44
CA GLU A 100 -5.89 -4.04 -19.51
C GLU A 100 -6.63 -5.29 -19.00
N ASN A 101 -5.88 -6.34 -18.65
CA ASN A 101 -6.42 -7.61 -18.18
C ASN A 101 -5.68 -8.07 -16.93
N GLY A 102 -6.34 -8.90 -16.12
CA GLY A 102 -5.75 -9.49 -14.93
C GLY A 102 -6.05 -8.73 -13.66
N ASN A 103 -5.67 -9.32 -12.55
CA ASN A 103 -6.00 -8.80 -11.23
C ASN A 103 -5.12 -7.61 -10.86
N GLY A 104 -5.64 -6.73 -10.03
CA GLY A 104 -4.84 -5.76 -9.29
C GLY A 104 -3.71 -6.45 -8.51
N GLY A 105 -2.66 -5.73 -8.21
CA GLY A 105 -1.50 -6.24 -7.50
C GLY A 105 -1.64 -6.14 -5.98
N ALA A 106 -0.51 -6.00 -5.29
CA ALA A 106 -0.47 -5.86 -3.85
C ALA A 106 0.23 -4.55 -3.43
N ILE A 107 -0.36 -3.87 -2.46
CA ILE A 107 0.24 -2.72 -1.77
C ILE A 107 0.25 -3.03 -0.28
N VAL A 108 1.43 -3.00 0.33
CA VAL A 108 1.61 -3.22 1.77
C VAL A 108 2.32 -2.03 2.38
N VAL A 109 1.72 -1.43 3.39
CA VAL A 109 2.31 -0.38 4.23
C VAL A 109 2.34 -0.89 5.65
N TRP A 110 3.53 -1.21 6.15
CA TRP A 110 3.71 -2.02 7.33
C TRP A 110 4.70 -1.44 8.32
N SER A 111 4.33 -1.34 9.59
CA SER A 111 5.26 -1.32 10.71
C SER A 111 4.99 -2.49 11.65
N ASN A 112 5.97 -2.88 12.48
CA ASN A 112 5.89 -4.08 13.29
C ASN A 112 4.72 -4.04 14.29
N ILE A 113 3.67 -4.82 14.04
CA ILE A 113 2.43 -4.85 14.84
C ILE A 113 2.63 -5.35 16.28
N TYR A 114 3.73 -6.03 16.58
CA TYR A 114 4.04 -6.54 17.92
C TYR A 114 4.95 -5.62 18.73
N ARG A 115 5.41 -4.51 18.13
CA ARG A 115 6.31 -3.56 18.77
C ARG A 115 5.57 -2.28 19.15
N ARG A 116 5.41 -2.02 20.46
CA ARG A 116 4.55 -0.93 20.98
C ARG A 116 4.88 0.47 20.45
N GLU A 117 6.13 0.73 20.13
CA GLU A 117 6.57 1.99 19.56
C GLU A 117 6.41 2.09 18.05
N SER A 118 5.90 1.04 17.40
CA SER A 118 5.72 1.06 15.96
C SER A 118 4.47 1.82 15.55
N GLU A 119 4.63 2.64 14.52
CA GLU A 119 3.61 3.56 14.04
C GLU A 119 3.50 3.51 12.52
N THR A 120 2.28 3.44 12.01
CA THR A 120 1.97 3.60 10.58
C THR A 120 0.95 4.73 10.40
N TYR A 121 1.34 5.73 9.62
CA TYR A 121 0.49 6.82 9.15
C TYR A 121 0.31 6.66 7.65
N ALA A 122 -0.84 6.20 7.21
CA ALA A 122 -1.15 5.90 5.82
C ALA A 122 -2.23 6.87 5.30
N HIS A 123 -1.82 8.09 4.93
CA HIS A 123 -2.71 9.17 4.48
C HIS A 123 -2.74 9.34 2.95
N GLY A 124 -2.02 8.50 2.21
CA GLY A 124 -1.89 8.59 0.76
C GLY A 124 -3.07 8.03 -0.03
N THR A 125 -2.87 7.95 -1.33
CA THR A 125 -3.78 7.27 -2.27
C THR A 125 -3.20 5.92 -2.64
N PHE A 126 -3.97 4.86 -2.42
CA PHE A 126 -3.60 3.47 -2.64
C PHE A 126 -4.53 2.86 -3.68
N ILE A 127 -4.01 2.48 -4.84
CA ILE A 127 -4.82 1.98 -5.97
C ILE A 127 -4.33 0.60 -6.38
N SER A 128 -5.23 -0.37 -6.40
CA SER A 128 -4.95 -1.74 -6.84
C SER A 128 -6.13 -2.33 -7.61
N LYS A 129 -6.46 -1.71 -8.75
CA LYS A 129 -7.62 -2.07 -9.57
C LYS A 129 -7.38 -3.31 -10.42
N GLY A 130 -8.46 -4.06 -10.67
CA GLY A 130 -8.51 -5.03 -11.76
C GLY A 130 -8.48 -4.35 -13.14
N GLY A 131 -8.04 -5.08 -14.16
CA GLY A 131 -7.94 -4.58 -15.52
C GLY A 131 -9.29 -4.19 -16.12
N GLU A 132 -9.28 -3.26 -17.07
CA GLU A 132 -10.49 -2.74 -17.74
C GLU A 132 -11.25 -3.84 -18.50
N ASN A 133 -10.54 -4.84 -19.03
CA ASN A 133 -11.12 -5.93 -19.82
C ASN A 133 -11.29 -7.23 -19.02
N GLY A 134 -10.98 -7.24 -17.72
CA GLY A 134 -11.16 -8.37 -16.81
C GLY A 134 -10.08 -8.51 -15.77
N GLY A 135 -10.42 -9.22 -14.70
CA GLY A 135 -9.61 -9.43 -13.51
C GLY A 135 -10.25 -8.83 -12.28
N ASP A 136 -9.88 -9.34 -11.12
CA ASP A 136 -10.36 -8.88 -9.83
C ASP A 136 -9.52 -7.68 -9.32
N GLY A 137 -10.06 -6.89 -8.41
CA GLY A 137 -9.30 -5.93 -7.64
C GLY A 137 -8.20 -6.63 -6.82
N GLY A 138 -7.15 -5.88 -6.45
CA GLY A 138 -6.01 -6.43 -5.76
C GLY A 138 -6.11 -6.31 -4.24
N LEU A 139 -4.96 -6.40 -3.59
CA LEU A 139 -4.82 -6.38 -2.14
C LEU A 139 -4.14 -5.08 -1.70
N ILE A 140 -4.70 -4.43 -0.71
CA ILE A 140 -4.09 -3.30 -0.01
C ILE A 140 -4.07 -3.64 1.47
N GLU A 141 -2.91 -3.52 2.12
CA GLU A 141 -2.74 -3.73 3.55
C GLU A 141 -2.09 -2.51 4.19
N THR A 142 -2.66 -2.06 5.30
CA THR A 142 -2.09 -1.04 6.16
C THR A 142 -2.05 -1.56 7.59
N SER A 143 -0.85 -1.70 8.16
CA SER A 143 -0.63 -2.41 9.41
C SER A 143 0.37 -1.69 10.31
N GLY A 144 0.19 -1.79 11.62
CA GLY A 144 1.09 -1.22 12.61
C GLY A 144 0.56 -1.42 14.02
N TYR A 145 1.43 -1.36 15.05
CA TYR A 145 0.96 -1.35 16.42
C TYR A 145 0.01 -0.16 16.65
N PHE A 146 0.43 1.02 16.27
CA PHE A 146 -0.43 2.18 16.08
C PHE A 146 -0.65 2.37 14.57
N LEU A 147 -1.91 2.45 14.15
CA LEU A 147 -2.31 2.67 12.76
C LEU A 147 -3.23 3.89 12.67
N ASN A 148 -2.85 4.86 11.85
CA ASN A 148 -3.69 5.98 11.46
C ASN A 148 -3.84 6.01 9.94
N THR A 149 -5.08 5.99 9.48
CA THR A 149 -5.43 6.00 8.05
C THR A 149 -6.39 7.14 7.71
N ASP A 150 -6.36 8.22 8.52
CA ASP A 150 -7.14 9.42 8.24
C ASP A 150 -6.80 9.95 6.84
N ASP A 151 -7.81 10.40 6.10
CA ASP A 151 -7.68 10.92 4.73
C ASP A 151 -7.12 9.92 3.69
N ALA A 152 -6.93 8.64 4.05
CA ALA A 152 -6.53 7.62 3.09
C ALA A 152 -7.59 7.45 1.98
N VAL A 153 -7.15 7.44 0.73
CA VAL A 153 -7.99 7.10 -0.41
C VAL A 153 -7.59 5.72 -0.91
N VAL A 154 -8.53 4.78 -0.87
CA VAL A 154 -8.28 3.39 -1.23
C VAL A 154 -9.21 2.93 -2.34
N ASP A 155 -8.64 2.39 -3.43
CA ASP A 155 -9.40 1.87 -4.55
C ASP A 155 -8.84 0.51 -5.02
N ALA A 156 -9.51 -0.55 -4.63
CA ALA A 156 -9.25 -1.92 -5.07
C ALA A 156 -10.43 -2.45 -5.91
N SER A 157 -11.11 -1.59 -6.65
CA SER A 157 -12.25 -1.96 -7.49
C SER A 157 -11.86 -2.76 -8.72
N SER A 158 -12.84 -3.38 -9.35
CA SER A 158 -12.72 -3.99 -10.66
C SER A 158 -13.91 -3.59 -11.54
N ALA A 159 -13.66 -3.40 -12.83
CA ALA A 159 -14.71 -3.09 -13.79
C ALA A 159 -15.59 -4.32 -14.13
N LEU A 160 -14.99 -5.51 -14.22
CA LEU A 160 -15.65 -6.74 -14.68
C LEU A 160 -15.47 -7.94 -13.73
N GLY A 161 -14.64 -7.81 -12.69
CA GLY A 161 -14.40 -8.84 -11.68
C GLY A 161 -14.92 -8.48 -10.30
N ASN A 162 -14.47 -9.19 -9.31
CA ASN A 162 -14.77 -8.88 -7.91
C ASN A 162 -13.90 -7.73 -7.41
N SER A 163 -14.42 -6.93 -6.47
CA SER A 163 -13.59 -5.98 -5.76
C SER A 163 -12.49 -6.69 -4.97
N GLY A 164 -11.34 -6.05 -4.82
CA GLY A 164 -10.24 -6.51 -4.00
C GLY A 164 -10.49 -6.26 -2.50
N THR A 165 -9.41 -6.32 -1.74
CA THR A 165 -9.45 -6.23 -0.27
C THR A 165 -8.58 -5.09 0.23
N TRP A 166 -9.06 -4.33 1.19
CA TRP A 166 -8.25 -3.50 2.07
C TRP A 166 -8.23 -4.14 3.46
N LEU A 167 -7.06 -4.61 3.87
CA LEU A 167 -6.79 -5.15 5.20
C LEU A 167 -6.27 -4.04 6.10
N LEU A 168 -6.94 -3.81 7.21
CA LEU A 168 -6.53 -2.95 8.31
C LEU A 168 -6.10 -3.86 9.46
N ASP A 169 -4.81 -3.82 9.81
CA ASP A 169 -4.25 -4.69 10.84
C ASP A 169 -3.47 -3.90 11.92
N PRO A 170 -4.17 -3.09 12.75
CA PRO A 170 -3.59 -2.55 13.97
C PRO A 170 -3.52 -3.63 15.06
N PHE A 171 -2.71 -3.40 16.11
CA PHE A 171 -2.64 -4.30 17.25
C PHE A 171 -4.00 -4.44 17.96
N ASP A 172 -4.75 -3.35 18.08
CA ASP A 172 -6.09 -3.32 18.68
C ASP A 172 -7.09 -2.58 17.78
N ILE A 173 -8.29 -3.14 17.60
CA ILE A 173 -9.42 -2.48 16.95
C ILE A 173 -10.55 -2.32 17.94
N THR A 174 -11.01 -1.10 18.15
CA THR A 174 -12.22 -0.82 18.93
C THR A 174 -13.36 -0.46 17.99
N ILE A 175 -14.41 -1.26 17.99
CA ILE A 175 -15.65 -0.95 17.28
C ILE A 175 -16.63 -0.42 18.30
N ALA A 176 -16.97 0.87 18.21
CA ALA A 176 -17.89 1.53 19.12
C ALA A 176 -19.15 2.00 18.39
N SER A 177 -20.30 1.87 19.02
CA SER A 177 -21.58 2.33 18.48
C SER A 177 -21.76 3.85 18.55
N SER A 178 -21.03 4.54 19.43
CA SER A 178 -21.01 6.00 19.57
C SER A 178 -19.82 6.43 20.45
N GLY A 179 -19.34 7.67 20.29
CA GLY A 179 -18.36 8.28 21.19
C GLY A 179 -16.92 7.79 21.03
N ALA A 180 -16.56 7.17 19.93
CA ALA A 180 -15.19 6.78 19.67
C ALA A 180 -14.32 8.04 19.51
N THR A 181 -13.30 8.16 20.37
CA THR A 181 -12.20 9.10 20.19
C THR A 181 -11.07 8.36 19.48
N GLY A 182 -11.00 8.49 18.19
CA GLY A 182 -10.07 7.78 17.31
C GLY A 182 -10.56 7.87 15.88
N THR A 183 -9.86 7.30 14.95
CA THR A 183 -10.26 7.29 13.55
C THR A 183 -11.66 6.68 13.42
N ALA A 184 -12.67 7.54 13.34
CA ALA A 184 -14.03 7.11 13.09
C ALA A 184 -14.14 6.79 11.59
N TYR A 185 -14.12 5.51 11.24
CA TYR A 185 -14.59 5.12 9.92
C TYR A 185 -16.09 5.42 9.85
N SER A 186 -16.44 6.57 9.28
CA SER A 186 -17.83 6.79 8.91
C SER A 186 -18.14 5.75 7.84
N SER A 187 -19.07 4.85 8.14
CA SER A 187 -19.52 3.79 7.24
C SER A 187 -20.35 4.35 6.09
N SER A 188 -19.79 5.22 5.27
CA SER A 188 -20.34 5.45 3.94
C SER A 188 -19.73 4.42 2.99
N PHE A 189 -19.96 3.14 3.26
CA PHE A 189 -19.80 2.11 2.25
C PHE A 189 -20.85 2.35 1.19
N THR A 190 -20.44 2.86 0.03
CA THR A 190 -21.32 2.94 -1.13
C THR A 190 -21.70 1.51 -1.51
N ALA A 191 -22.99 1.24 -1.58
CA ALA A 191 -23.51 -0.06 -2.01
C ALA A 191 -22.91 -0.43 -3.37
N GLY A 192 -22.15 -1.52 -3.42
CA GLY A 192 -21.44 -2.00 -4.62
C GLY A 192 -20.01 -2.47 -4.36
N ALA A 193 -19.36 -2.04 -3.29
CA ALA A 193 -18.08 -2.54 -2.88
C ALA A 193 -18.21 -3.37 -1.59
N THR A 194 -17.88 -4.64 -1.65
CA THR A 194 -17.78 -5.47 -0.44
C THR A 194 -16.41 -5.25 0.16
N SER A 195 -16.36 -4.49 1.24
CA SER A 195 -15.13 -4.34 2.02
C SER A 195 -15.23 -5.24 3.25
N THR A 196 -14.23 -6.06 3.48
CA THR A 196 -14.16 -6.91 4.67
C THR A 196 -13.16 -6.30 5.63
N ILE A 197 -13.61 -5.97 6.84
CA ILE A 197 -12.71 -5.63 7.96
C ILE A 197 -12.42 -6.96 8.66
N LEU A 198 -11.19 -7.43 8.57
CA LEU A 198 -10.73 -8.60 9.30
C LEU A 198 -9.99 -8.11 10.55
N ALA A 199 -10.54 -8.40 11.72
CA ALA A 199 -9.81 -8.30 12.98
C ALA A 199 -8.99 -9.58 13.17
N SER A 200 -7.70 -9.45 13.37
CA SER A 200 -6.80 -10.55 13.69
C SER A 200 -6.83 -10.90 15.18
#